data_64d82606172d6b7d002919a324d6e003
#
_entry.id   64d82606172d6b7d002919a324d6e003
#
_cell.length_a   1.000
_cell.length_b   1.000
_cell.length_c   1.000
_cell.angle_alpha   90.00
_cell.angle_beta   90.00
_cell.angle_gamma   90.00
#
_symmetry.space_group_name_H-M   'P 1'
#
loop_
_entity.id
_entity.type
_entity.pdbx_description
1 polymer ?
#
loop_
_entity_poly.entity_id
_entity_poly.type
_entity_poly.pdbx_seq_one_letter_code
_entity_poly.pdbx_strand_id
1 'polypeptide(L)'
;MVLAGDYGYIRQIETTLKSLIFHNSYLKIYIFNQDIPKEWFTHYKHLLNQIGSDLIDIKLLDVPLNTDWYAGFSHITYMAFARYFIPRFVSEDKALYLDSDIIITDQLDKLFSTDISNHYLAVVRAVFGHGVGFNSGMMLINNKRWKAENITAKLVEKTEQEKDSIQEGDQTILNMVLGHEAIWLDDTYNFQIGFDQGAFAYRHRHLFNINLDPLPKILHYISGDKPWNTYSSGRLREIWWHYQMMDWAEIHHKWLNEKREVPASVYKGKLLILTNTHLIEQIESLIKELPDYAFHIVAFTDMADNLKKLASFDNVFLHPKVIGYILEDMILDCDVYLDINHGSKDPYFLDLVMENEKPVLSFDNIAAPNFENYSHSQVFSCHQPEDLATAVRLLNE
;
A
#
# COMPACT_ATOMS: atom_id res chain seq x y z
N MET A 1 1.31 -8.89 2.40
CA MET A 1 0.55 -8.68 3.66
C MET A 1 -0.61 -9.65 3.72
N VAL A 2 -0.96 -10.15 4.89
CA VAL A 2 -2.11 -11.05 5.09
C VAL A 2 -2.93 -10.55 6.28
N LEU A 3 -4.23 -10.40 6.10
CA LEU A 3 -5.20 -10.19 7.18
C LEU A 3 -6.25 -11.32 7.13
N ALA A 4 -6.86 -11.63 8.26
CA ALA A 4 -7.94 -12.61 8.33
C ALA A 4 -9.13 -12.06 9.10
N GLY A 5 -10.34 -12.38 8.64
CA GLY A 5 -11.57 -12.01 9.31
C GLY A 5 -12.80 -12.34 8.48
N ASP A 6 -13.96 -12.31 9.12
CA ASP A 6 -15.26 -12.50 8.50
C ASP A 6 -15.99 -11.16 8.25
N TYR A 7 -17.20 -11.23 7.72
CA TYR A 7 -18.03 -10.05 7.46
C TYR A 7 -18.29 -9.21 8.72
N GLY A 8 -18.36 -9.81 9.88
CA GLY A 8 -18.55 -9.11 11.15
C GLY A 8 -17.37 -8.19 11.49
N TYR A 9 -16.17 -8.49 10.96
CA TYR A 9 -14.95 -7.70 11.15
C TYR A 9 -14.57 -6.80 9.96
N ILE A 10 -15.44 -6.66 8.97
CA ILE A 10 -15.15 -5.90 7.73
C ILE A 10 -14.74 -4.45 8.01
N ARG A 11 -15.35 -3.81 9.00
CA ARG A 11 -15.04 -2.44 9.42
C ARG A 11 -13.63 -2.34 10.04
N GLN A 12 -13.25 -3.32 10.83
CA GLN A 12 -11.94 -3.39 11.45
C GLN A 12 -10.85 -3.65 10.40
N ILE A 13 -11.10 -4.60 9.49
CA ILE A 13 -10.22 -4.85 8.33
C ILE A 13 -10.03 -3.57 7.51
N GLU A 14 -11.10 -2.83 7.22
CA GLU A 14 -11.01 -1.56 6.50
C GLU A 14 -10.17 -0.53 7.25
N THR A 15 -10.35 -0.39 8.56
CA THR A 15 -9.59 0.55 9.38
C THR A 15 -8.09 0.21 9.39
N THR A 16 -7.76 -1.08 9.54
CA THR A 16 -6.38 -1.57 9.43
C THR A 16 -5.81 -1.29 8.03
N LEU A 17 -6.58 -1.53 6.96
CA LEU A 17 -6.18 -1.23 5.58
C LEU A 17 -5.91 0.26 5.38
N LYS A 18 -6.78 1.14 5.86
CA LYS A 18 -6.59 2.59 5.76
C LYS A 18 -5.28 3.02 6.42
N SER A 19 -5.02 2.56 7.65
CA SER A 19 -3.77 2.87 8.35
C SER A 19 -2.54 2.31 7.62
N LEU A 20 -2.62 1.07 7.13
CA LEU A 20 -1.55 0.43 6.39
C LEU A 20 -1.21 1.20 5.11
N ILE A 21 -2.22 1.50 4.30
CA ILE A 21 -2.07 2.17 3.01
C ILE A 21 -1.72 3.65 3.18
N PHE A 22 -2.11 4.29 4.27
CA PHE A 22 -1.70 5.66 4.53
C PHE A 22 -0.18 5.81 4.69
N HIS A 23 0.49 4.79 5.22
CA HIS A 23 1.94 4.80 5.47
C HIS A 23 2.77 4.00 4.47
N ASN A 24 2.16 3.10 3.69
CA ASN A 24 2.86 2.16 2.84
C ASN A 24 2.16 2.01 1.49
N SER A 25 2.91 1.90 0.40
CA SER A 25 2.41 1.71 -0.97
C SER A 25 3.01 0.47 -1.62
N TYR A 26 2.55 0.14 -2.83
CA TYR A 26 3.03 -1.00 -3.62
C TYR A 26 2.91 -2.34 -2.90
N LEU A 27 1.83 -2.50 -2.14
CA LEU A 27 1.58 -3.69 -1.34
C LEU A 27 0.70 -4.69 -2.08
N LYS A 28 0.99 -5.97 -1.88
CA LYS A 28 0.10 -7.08 -2.23
C LYS A 28 -0.57 -7.59 -0.96
N ILE A 29 -1.90 -7.43 -0.87
CA ILE A 29 -2.67 -7.63 0.35
C ILE A 29 -3.65 -8.78 0.12
N TYR A 30 -3.56 -9.80 0.95
CA TYR A 30 -4.44 -10.97 0.95
C TYR A 30 -5.41 -10.88 2.13
N ILE A 31 -6.70 -10.97 1.86
CA ILE A 31 -7.73 -11.05 2.90
C ILE A 31 -8.27 -12.47 2.94
N PHE A 32 -7.93 -13.16 4.01
CA PHE A 32 -8.44 -14.50 4.29
C PHE A 32 -9.82 -14.39 4.95
N ASN A 33 -10.85 -14.91 4.28
CA ASN A 33 -12.22 -14.79 4.75
C ASN A 33 -13.10 -15.95 4.24
N GLN A 34 -14.35 -15.99 4.70
CA GLN A 34 -15.35 -16.96 4.24
C GLN A 34 -16.57 -16.31 3.60
N ASP A 35 -16.97 -15.13 4.07
CA ASP A 35 -18.28 -14.55 3.80
C ASP A 35 -18.27 -13.06 3.42
N ILE A 36 -17.12 -12.41 3.33
CA ILE A 36 -17.05 -11.00 2.88
C ILE A 36 -17.54 -10.93 1.41
N PRO A 37 -18.52 -10.05 1.09
CA PRO A 37 -19.08 -9.94 -0.26
C PRO A 37 -18.04 -9.57 -1.32
N LYS A 38 -18.20 -10.11 -2.53
CA LYS A 38 -17.31 -9.83 -3.67
C LYS A 38 -17.30 -8.34 -4.05
N GLU A 39 -18.43 -7.65 -3.86
CA GLU A 39 -18.59 -6.23 -4.15
C GLU A 39 -17.64 -5.38 -3.31
N TRP A 40 -17.42 -5.75 -2.04
CA TRP A 40 -16.44 -5.10 -1.18
C TRP A 40 -15.02 -5.19 -1.78
N PHE A 41 -14.60 -6.38 -2.21
CA PHE A 41 -13.30 -6.57 -2.85
C PHE A 41 -13.19 -5.79 -4.16
N THR A 42 -14.22 -5.79 -4.99
CA THR A 42 -14.23 -5.04 -6.25
C THR A 42 -14.02 -3.55 -6.01
N HIS A 43 -14.71 -2.99 -5.01
CA HIS A 43 -14.60 -1.58 -4.65
C HIS A 43 -13.19 -1.24 -4.15
N TYR A 44 -12.71 -1.95 -3.14
CA TYR A 44 -11.41 -1.64 -2.52
C TYR A 44 -10.21 -1.98 -3.42
N LYS A 45 -10.31 -3.03 -4.22
CA LYS A 45 -9.29 -3.34 -5.23
C LYS A 45 -9.11 -2.19 -6.23
N HIS A 46 -10.21 -1.59 -6.68
CA HIS A 46 -10.15 -0.43 -7.56
C HIS A 46 -9.42 0.74 -6.90
N LEU A 47 -9.74 1.06 -5.66
CA LEU A 47 -9.09 2.12 -4.90
C LEU A 47 -7.59 1.86 -4.69
N LEU A 48 -7.22 0.65 -4.30
CA LEU A 48 -5.83 0.28 -4.01
C LEU A 48 -4.95 0.22 -5.26
N ASN A 49 -5.49 -0.22 -6.39
CA ASN A 49 -4.76 -0.25 -7.65
C ASN A 49 -4.34 1.15 -8.13
N GLN A 50 -5.10 2.19 -7.81
CA GLN A 50 -4.75 3.57 -8.16
C GLN A 50 -3.48 4.08 -7.46
N ILE A 51 -3.10 3.44 -6.36
CA ILE A 51 -1.89 3.76 -5.58
C ILE A 51 -0.85 2.64 -5.62
N GLY A 52 -0.91 1.79 -6.66
CA GLY A 52 0.07 0.74 -6.91
C GLY A 52 -0.01 -0.48 -5.99
N SER A 53 -1.09 -0.61 -5.20
CA SER A 53 -1.31 -1.75 -4.31
C SER A 53 -2.42 -2.68 -4.83
N ASP A 54 -2.36 -3.97 -4.53
CA ASP A 54 -3.35 -4.97 -4.97
C ASP A 54 -4.03 -5.64 -3.77
N LEU A 55 -5.32 -5.94 -3.91
CA LEU A 55 -6.15 -6.61 -2.92
C LEU A 55 -6.64 -7.94 -3.45
N ILE A 56 -6.39 -9.02 -2.72
CA ILE A 56 -6.68 -10.39 -3.15
C ILE A 56 -7.67 -11.02 -2.17
N ASP A 57 -8.82 -11.45 -2.68
CA ASP A 57 -9.84 -12.21 -1.96
C ASP A 57 -9.42 -13.69 -1.87
N ILE A 58 -9.23 -14.20 -0.68
CA ILE A 58 -8.97 -15.62 -0.42
C ILE A 58 -10.12 -16.21 0.40
N LYS A 59 -10.99 -16.94 -0.29
CA LYS A 59 -12.09 -17.68 0.35
C LYS A 59 -11.58 -18.98 0.97
N LEU A 60 -11.65 -19.10 2.29
CA LEU A 60 -11.22 -20.27 3.04
C LEU A 60 -12.34 -21.33 3.15
N LEU A 61 -12.86 -21.78 1.99
CA LEU A 61 -13.95 -22.75 1.94
C LEU A 61 -13.49 -24.20 2.05
N ASP A 62 -12.27 -24.48 1.53
CA ASP A 62 -11.72 -25.84 1.43
C ASP A 62 -10.53 -26.07 2.38
N VAL A 63 -10.49 -25.37 3.50
CA VAL A 63 -9.49 -25.55 4.53
C VAL A 63 -10.10 -26.16 5.78
N PRO A 64 -9.40 -27.02 6.51
CA PRO A 64 -9.93 -27.68 7.71
C PRO A 64 -9.90 -26.73 8.91
N LEU A 65 -10.61 -25.59 8.81
CA LEU A 65 -10.87 -24.71 9.94
C LEU A 65 -11.99 -25.33 10.78
N ASN A 66 -11.65 -25.78 11.97
CA ASN A 66 -12.61 -26.40 12.87
C ASN A 66 -13.10 -25.40 13.91
N THR A 67 -14.41 -25.20 14.00
CA THR A 67 -15.04 -24.30 14.99
C THR A 67 -14.82 -24.75 16.44
N ASP A 68 -14.45 -26.06 16.63
CA ASP A 68 -14.24 -26.65 17.95
C ASP A 68 -12.79 -26.49 18.45
N TRP A 69 -11.90 -25.94 17.64
CA TRP A 69 -10.49 -25.78 18.03
C TRP A 69 -10.29 -24.82 19.19
N TYR A 70 -11.23 -23.89 19.39
CA TYR A 70 -11.14 -22.94 20.48
C TYR A 70 -12.52 -22.47 20.96
N ALA A 71 -12.74 -22.62 22.25
CA ALA A 71 -13.97 -22.18 22.94
C ALA A 71 -13.66 -21.18 24.08
N GLY A 72 -12.66 -20.32 23.91
CA GLY A 72 -12.17 -19.43 24.96
C GLY A 72 -12.82 -18.05 24.99
N PHE A 73 -12.09 -17.01 24.71
CA PHE A 73 -12.57 -15.63 24.78
C PHE A 73 -13.58 -15.32 23.66
N SER A 74 -14.70 -14.70 23.99
CA SER A 74 -15.81 -14.41 23.06
C SER A 74 -15.45 -13.52 21.86
N HIS A 75 -14.31 -12.84 21.91
CA HIS A 75 -13.81 -11.97 20.83
C HIS A 75 -12.78 -12.68 19.91
N ILE A 76 -12.40 -13.92 20.23
CA ILE A 76 -11.52 -14.73 19.38
C ILE A 76 -12.37 -15.78 18.68
N THR A 77 -12.31 -15.82 17.35
CA THR A 77 -13.03 -16.80 16.54
C THR A 77 -12.08 -17.84 15.96
N TYR A 78 -12.61 -18.95 15.44
CA TYR A 78 -11.83 -19.94 14.72
C TYR A 78 -11.06 -19.36 13.51
N MET A 79 -11.44 -18.18 13.03
CA MET A 79 -10.72 -17.45 12.00
C MET A 79 -9.30 -17.05 12.42
N ALA A 80 -8.99 -17.03 13.72
CA ALA A 80 -7.61 -16.86 14.19
C ALA A 80 -6.66 -17.94 13.65
N PHE A 81 -7.14 -19.17 13.44
CA PHE A 81 -6.35 -20.27 12.86
C PHE A 81 -6.14 -20.15 11.33
N ALA A 82 -6.79 -19.21 10.67
CA ALA A 82 -6.64 -18.97 9.22
C ALA A 82 -5.19 -18.72 8.81
N ARG A 83 -4.39 -18.09 9.69
CA ARG A 83 -2.97 -17.80 9.46
C ARG A 83 -2.09 -19.05 9.25
N TYR A 84 -2.54 -20.24 9.70
CA TYR A 84 -1.85 -21.52 9.44
C TYR A 84 -1.77 -21.85 7.95
N PHE A 85 -2.73 -21.34 7.17
CA PHE A 85 -2.88 -21.66 5.74
C PHE A 85 -2.21 -20.63 4.82
N ILE A 86 -1.46 -19.66 5.36
CA ILE A 86 -0.69 -18.71 4.57
C ILE A 86 0.14 -19.40 3.48
N PRO A 87 0.89 -20.49 3.77
CA PRO A 87 1.69 -21.17 2.76
C PRO A 87 0.90 -21.71 1.56
N ARG A 88 -0.37 -22.02 1.74
CA ARG A 88 -1.24 -22.55 0.67
C ARG A 88 -1.65 -21.48 -0.35
N PHE A 89 -1.84 -20.24 0.09
CA PHE A 89 -2.48 -19.21 -0.72
C PHE A 89 -1.54 -18.04 -1.09
N VAL A 90 -0.48 -17.83 -0.34
CA VAL A 90 0.48 -16.74 -0.57
C VAL A 90 1.67 -17.28 -1.33
N SER A 91 1.96 -16.69 -2.51
CA SER A 91 3.04 -17.15 -3.40
C SER A 91 4.41 -16.67 -2.95
N GLU A 92 4.48 -15.52 -2.32
CA GLU A 92 5.70 -14.82 -1.93
C GLU A 92 6.50 -15.62 -0.87
N ASP A 93 7.83 -15.52 -0.92
CA ASP A 93 8.74 -16.21 -0.01
C ASP A 93 8.65 -15.68 1.43
N LYS A 94 8.20 -14.43 1.60
CA LYS A 94 8.04 -13.74 2.88
C LYS A 94 6.64 -13.14 2.98
N ALA A 95 5.97 -13.29 4.11
CA ALA A 95 4.65 -12.72 4.36
C ALA A 95 4.61 -12.01 5.72
N LEU A 96 3.95 -10.87 5.80
CA LEU A 96 3.60 -10.23 7.07
C LEU A 96 2.11 -10.48 7.35
N TYR A 97 1.82 -11.18 8.43
CA TYR A 97 0.48 -11.36 8.97
C TYR A 97 0.18 -10.26 9.98
N LEU A 98 -1.04 -9.72 9.92
CA LEU A 98 -1.56 -8.72 10.85
C LEU A 98 -2.99 -9.09 11.27
N ASP A 99 -3.30 -8.98 12.55
CA ASP A 99 -4.67 -9.04 13.05
C ASP A 99 -5.48 -7.80 12.60
N SER A 100 -6.79 -7.92 12.56
CA SER A 100 -7.68 -6.84 12.11
C SER A 100 -7.97 -5.76 13.17
N ASP A 101 -7.44 -5.89 14.37
CA ASP A 101 -7.45 -4.92 15.46
C ASP A 101 -6.12 -4.17 15.65
N ILE A 102 -5.40 -4.04 14.55
CA ILE A 102 -4.10 -3.37 14.45
C ILE A 102 -4.24 -2.03 13.71
N ILE A 103 -3.45 -1.05 14.13
CA ILE A 103 -3.23 0.22 13.43
C ILE A 103 -1.74 0.39 13.11
N ILE A 104 -1.44 0.67 11.86
CA ILE A 104 -0.10 1.02 11.39
C ILE A 104 0.05 2.54 11.45
N THR A 105 1.17 3.02 11.99
CA THR A 105 1.43 4.45 12.23
C THR A 105 2.69 4.96 11.53
N ASP A 106 3.42 4.06 10.85
CA ASP A 106 4.68 4.39 10.16
C ASP A 106 4.97 3.39 9.03
N GLN A 107 6.02 3.66 8.27
CA GLN A 107 6.53 2.77 7.23
C GLN A 107 7.07 1.46 7.79
N LEU A 108 6.82 0.36 7.08
CA LEU A 108 7.21 -0.99 7.48
C LEU A 108 8.40 -1.57 6.67
N ASP A 109 9.09 -0.77 5.87
CA ASP A 109 10.20 -1.23 5.03
C ASP A 109 11.31 -1.91 5.83
N LYS A 110 11.66 -1.33 6.98
CA LYS A 110 12.66 -1.91 7.90
C LYS A 110 12.22 -3.27 8.45
N LEU A 111 10.94 -3.44 8.74
CA LEU A 111 10.38 -4.72 9.16
C LEU A 111 10.52 -5.76 8.05
N PHE A 112 10.12 -5.41 6.82
CA PHE A 112 10.23 -6.30 5.66
C PHE A 112 11.67 -6.63 5.29
N SER A 113 12.64 -5.75 5.55
CA SER A 113 14.07 -5.98 5.30
C SER A 113 14.73 -6.91 6.33
N THR A 114 14.05 -7.23 7.45
CA THR A 114 14.58 -8.16 8.45
C THR A 114 14.93 -9.52 7.80
N ASP A 115 16.16 -9.97 7.99
CA ASP A 115 16.57 -11.28 7.50
C ASP A 115 16.02 -12.40 8.40
N ILE A 116 15.12 -13.19 7.84
CA ILE A 116 14.50 -14.33 8.48
C ILE A 116 14.82 -15.65 7.75
N SER A 117 15.85 -15.66 6.89
CA SER A 117 16.17 -16.83 6.03
C SER A 117 16.39 -18.13 6.81
N ASN A 118 16.97 -18.03 8.00
CA ASN A 118 17.28 -19.17 8.88
C ASN A 118 16.25 -19.36 10.02
N HIS A 119 15.16 -18.60 10.04
CA HIS A 119 14.15 -18.62 11.09
C HIS A 119 12.76 -18.85 10.49
N TYR A 120 11.81 -19.30 11.29
CA TYR A 120 10.42 -19.46 10.86
C TYR A 120 9.69 -18.13 10.77
N LEU A 121 10.01 -17.21 11.70
CA LEU A 121 9.29 -15.94 11.83
C LEU A 121 10.11 -14.92 12.65
N ALA A 122 9.73 -13.63 12.48
CA ALA A 122 10.14 -12.56 13.37
C ALA A 122 8.90 -11.96 14.04
N VAL A 123 8.93 -11.79 15.35
CA VAL A 123 7.78 -11.50 16.21
C VAL A 123 8.15 -10.63 17.42
N VAL A 124 7.14 -10.11 18.10
CA VAL A 124 7.29 -9.37 19.34
C VAL A 124 6.80 -10.21 20.52
N ARG A 125 7.45 -10.07 21.67
CA ARG A 125 7.07 -10.77 22.91
C ARG A 125 5.63 -10.46 23.31
N ALA A 126 4.92 -11.49 23.75
CA ALA A 126 3.61 -11.30 24.36
C ALA A 126 3.73 -10.56 25.70
N VAL A 127 2.89 -9.54 25.90
CA VAL A 127 2.74 -8.85 27.18
C VAL A 127 2.02 -9.74 28.20
N PHE A 128 1.17 -10.61 27.70
CA PHE A 128 0.39 -11.59 28.43
C PHE A 128 0.71 -13.03 27.99
N GLY A 129 0.19 -13.95 28.74
CA GLY A 129 0.57 -15.35 28.63
C GLY A 129 1.75 -15.62 29.54
N HIS A 130 1.74 -16.62 30.32
CA HIS A 130 2.71 -17.02 31.37
C HIS A 130 4.20 -16.63 31.16
N GLY A 131 4.45 -15.47 30.51
CA GLY A 131 5.74 -14.81 30.34
C GLY A 131 6.70 -15.43 29.32
N VAL A 132 6.26 -16.41 28.54
CA VAL A 132 7.14 -17.16 27.63
C VAL A 132 6.49 -17.31 26.27
N GLY A 133 6.77 -16.38 25.37
CA GLY A 133 6.29 -16.51 23.99
C GLY A 133 6.10 -15.16 23.29
N PHE A 134 5.59 -15.25 22.08
CA PHE A 134 5.26 -14.08 21.25
C PHE A 134 3.74 -13.90 21.13
N ASN A 135 3.35 -12.66 20.85
CA ASN A 135 1.98 -12.36 20.43
C ASN A 135 1.83 -12.63 18.93
N SER A 136 0.82 -13.44 18.56
CA SER A 136 0.61 -13.90 17.18
C SER A 136 -0.07 -12.88 16.26
N GLY A 137 -0.53 -11.74 16.77
CA GLY A 137 -1.25 -10.74 15.97
C GLY A 137 -0.38 -9.99 14.95
N MET A 138 0.94 -10.00 15.14
CA MET A 138 1.90 -9.53 14.13
C MET A 138 3.01 -10.56 13.96
N MET A 139 3.17 -11.11 12.75
CA MET A 139 4.21 -12.09 12.43
C MET A 139 4.80 -11.83 11.05
N LEU A 140 6.10 -11.57 10.97
CA LEU A 140 6.83 -11.64 9.72
C LEU A 140 7.27 -13.09 9.49
N ILE A 141 6.72 -13.74 8.48
CA ILE A 141 6.78 -15.19 8.25
C ILE A 141 7.72 -15.51 7.10
N ASN A 142 8.62 -16.48 7.31
CA ASN A 142 9.38 -17.14 6.25
C ASN A 142 8.47 -18.18 5.56
N ASN A 143 7.66 -17.70 4.63
CA ASN A 143 6.66 -18.51 3.94
C ASN A 143 7.29 -19.61 3.09
N LYS A 144 8.49 -19.37 2.53
CA LYS A 144 9.27 -20.38 1.80
C LYS A 144 9.62 -21.57 2.70
N ARG A 145 10.14 -21.30 3.90
CA ARG A 145 10.50 -22.33 4.86
C ARG A 145 9.25 -23.03 5.41
N TRP A 146 8.17 -22.29 5.67
CA TRP A 146 6.90 -22.89 6.11
C TRP A 146 6.34 -23.88 5.08
N LYS A 147 6.46 -23.59 3.78
CA LYS A 147 6.10 -24.51 2.70
C LYS A 147 7.01 -25.74 2.68
N ALA A 148 8.31 -25.51 2.67
CA ALA A 148 9.31 -26.58 2.56
C ALA A 148 9.23 -27.60 3.69
N GLU A 149 8.91 -27.15 4.92
CA GLU A 149 8.85 -28.00 6.11
C GLU A 149 7.42 -28.42 6.50
N ASN A 150 6.43 -28.11 5.64
CA ASN A 150 5.02 -28.44 5.85
C ASN A 150 4.49 -27.98 7.23
N ILE A 151 4.82 -26.74 7.60
CA ILE A 151 4.47 -26.18 8.92
C ILE A 151 2.95 -26.18 9.13
N THR A 152 2.15 -25.91 8.10
CA THR A 152 0.67 -25.98 8.19
C THR A 152 0.21 -27.31 8.78
N ALA A 153 0.71 -28.44 8.30
CA ALA A 153 0.32 -29.76 8.81
C ALA A 153 0.74 -29.96 10.27
N LYS A 154 1.95 -29.51 10.63
CA LYS A 154 2.45 -29.58 12.01
C LYS A 154 1.58 -28.76 12.97
N LEU A 155 1.14 -27.56 12.55
CA LEU A 155 0.26 -26.70 13.35
C LEU A 155 -1.12 -27.33 13.53
N VAL A 156 -1.72 -27.83 12.45
CA VAL A 156 -3.03 -28.50 12.49
C VAL A 156 -2.97 -29.73 13.40
N GLU A 157 -1.99 -30.61 13.20
CA GLU A 157 -1.80 -31.80 14.03
C GLU A 157 -1.62 -31.46 15.52
N LYS A 158 -0.78 -30.43 15.81
CA LYS A 158 -0.55 -30.02 17.19
C LYS A 158 -1.81 -29.43 17.81
N THR A 159 -2.61 -28.66 17.04
CA THR A 159 -3.91 -28.11 17.49
C THR A 159 -4.87 -29.25 17.88
N GLU A 160 -5.01 -30.29 17.06
CA GLU A 160 -5.88 -31.42 17.37
C GLU A 160 -5.42 -32.19 18.62
N GLN A 161 -4.10 -32.28 18.85
CA GLN A 161 -3.55 -32.92 20.04
C GLN A 161 -3.81 -32.11 21.31
N GLU A 162 -3.77 -30.81 21.25
CA GLU A 162 -3.80 -29.92 22.40
C GLU A 162 -5.13 -29.13 22.56
N LYS A 163 -6.12 -29.39 21.72
CA LYS A 163 -7.38 -28.60 21.67
C LYS A 163 -8.07 -28.41 23.02
N ASP A 164 -7.95 -29.39 23.94
CA ASP A 164 -8.53 -29.32 25.26
C ASP A 164 -7.68 -28.55 26.28
N SER A 165 -6.44 -28.18 25.93
CA SER A 165 -5.48 -27.47 26.76
C SER A 165 -5.14 -26.06 26.24
N ILE A 166 -5.64 -25.67 25.07
CA ILE A 166 -5.39 -24.38 24.47
C ILE A 166 -5.96 -23.24 25.34
N GLN A 167 -5.11 -22.30 25.77
CA GLN A 167 -5.49 -21.16 26.61
C GLN A 167 -5.65 -19.86 25.82
N GLU A 168 -4.81 -19.63 24.80
CA GLU A 168 -4.73 -18.39 24.04
C GLU A 168 -4.94 -18.64 22.54
N GLY A 169 -5.82 -19.57 22.20
CA GLY A 169 -6.14 -19.89 20.81
C GLY A 169 -4.93 -20.40 20.02
N ASP A 170 -4.83 -19.94 18.78
CA ASP A 170 -3.74 -20.25 17.87
C ASP A 170 -2.35 -19.82 18.38
N GLN A 171 -2.29 -18.74 19.19
CA GLN A 171 -1.05 -18.23 19.77
C GLN A 171 -0.33 -19.29 20.59
N THR A 172 -1.05 -20.09 21.39
CA THR A 172 -0.47 -21.18 22.18
C THR A 172 0.25 -22.19 21.27
N ILE A 173 -0.41 -22.62 20.22
CA ILE A 173 0.12 -23.63 19.28
C ILE A 173 1.30 -23.09 18.47
N LEU A 174 1.18 -21.87 17.97
CA LEU A 174 2.26 -21.19 17.23
C LEU A 174 3.53 -21.09 18.10
N ASN A 175 3.39 -20.73 19.37
CA ASN A 175 4.51 -20.67 20.31
C ASN A 175 5.12 -22.04 20.57
N MET A 176 4.32 -23.10 20.74
CA MET A 176 4.79 -24.46 20.94
C MET A 176 5.60 -24.98 19.75
N VAL A 177 5.13 -24.70 18.52
CA VAL A 177 5.73 -25.27 17.30
C VAL A 177 6.87 -24.41 16.78
N LEU A 178 6.80 -23.07 16.87
CA LEU A 178 7.69 -22.16 16.16
C LEU A 178 8.51 -21.24 17.08
N GLY A 179 8.10 -21.10 18.35
CA GLY A 179 8.71 -20.12 19.25
C GLY A 179 10.20 -20.31 19.51
N HIS A 180 10.70 -21.55 19.37
CA HIS A 180 12.10 -21.89 19.59
C HIS A 180 13.07 -21.35 18.52
N GLU A 181 12.56 -21.02 17.33
CA GLU A 181 13.33 -20.43 16.21
C GLU A 181 12.79 -19.06 15.78
N ALA A 182 12.24 -18.28 16.70
CA ALA A 182 11.73 -16.95 16.43
C ALA A 182 12.83 -15.89 16.58
N ILE A 183 12.83 -14.88 15.69
CA ILE A 183 13.57 -13.63 15.89
C ILE A 183 12.71 -12.69 16.73
N TRP A 184 13.31 -12.07 17.73
CA TRP A 184 12.64 -11.09 18.57
C TRP A 184 12.84 -9.69 18.01
N LEU A 185 11.72 -9.05 17.68
CA LEU A 185 11.66 -7.66 17.22
C LEU A 185 11.46 -6.71 18.40
N ASP A 186 11.72 -5.42 18.13
CA ASP A 186 11.41 -4.34 19.05
C ASP A 186 9.90 -4.21 19.29
N ASP A 187 9.51 -3.86 20.52
CA ASP A 187 8.10 -3.78 20.95
C ASP A 187 7.28 -2.75 20.15
N THR A 188 7.93 -1.79 19.47
CA THR A 188 7.26 -0.82 18.60
C THR A 188 6.60 -1.45 17.37
N TYR A 189 7.00 -2.67 16.98
CA TYR A 189 6.38 -3.41 15.87
C TYR A 189 5.15 -4.23 16.26
N ASN A 190 4.81 -4.30 17.54
CA ASN A 190 3.55 -4.88 18.04
C ASN A 190 3.29 -4.34 19.45
N PHE A 191 2.99 -3.05 19.53
CA PHE A 191 2.72 -2.38 20.78
C PHE A 191 1.34 -2.74 21.30
N GLN A 192 1.29 -3.64 22.27
CA GLN A 192 0.08 -4.28 22.76
C GLN A 192 -0.64 -3.40 23.79
N ILE A 193 -1.90 -3.05 23.50
CA ILE A 193 -2.74 -2.14 24.27
C ILE A 193 -3.91 -2.90 24.87
N GLY A 194 -4.28 -2.57 26.13
CA GLY A 194 -5.50 -3.06 26.75
C GLY A 194 -5.31 -3.93 27.97
N PHE A 195 -4.06 -4.33 28.29
CA PHE A 195 -3.72 -5.05 29.50
C PHE A 195 -2.69 -4.32 30.35
N ASP A 196 -2.76 -3.00 30.42
CA ASP A 196 -1.78 -2.16 31.08
C ASP A 196 -1.57 -2.51 32.56
N GLN A 197 -2.66 -2.80 33.29
CA GLN A 197 -2.53 -3.22 34.70
C GLN A 197 -1.82 -4.55 34.87
N GLY A 198 -2.08 -5.52 33.95
CA GLY A 198 -1.39 -6.79 33.97
C GLY A 198 0.09 -6.61 33.61
N ALA A 199 0.40 -5.82 32.58
CA ALA A 199 1.78 -5.49 32.23
C ALA A 199 2.51 -4.85 33.42
N PHE A 200 1.86 -3.99 34.19
CA PHE A 200 2.40 -3.44 35.42
C PHE A 200 2.61 -4.53 36.49
N ALA A 201 1.62 -5.38 36.73
CA ALA A 201 1.69 -6.45 37.71
C ALA A 201 2.80 -7.49 37.40
N TYR A 202 2.99 -7.82 36.13
CA TYR A 202 4.06 -8.71 35.65
C TYR A 202 5.40 -8.03 35.43
N ARG A 203 5.53 -6.74 35.84
CA ARG A 203 6.75 -5.93 35.77
C ARG A 203 7.28 -5.68 34.35
N HIS A 204 6.43 -5.72 33.33
CA HIS A 204 6.77 -5.33 31.96
C HIS A 204 6.86 -3.80 31.83
N ARG A 205 7.65 -3.18 32.72
CA ARG A 205 7.79 -1.71 32.84
C ARG A 205 8.31 -1.05 31.56
N HIS A 206 9.07 -1.77 30.76
CA HIS A 206 9.60 -1.29 29.49
C HIS A 206 8.50 -0.79 28.54
N LEU A 207 7.31 -1.40 28.57
CA LEU A 207 6.16 -0.97 27.74
C LEU A 207 5.61 0.42 28.14
N PHE A 208 5.83 0.84 29.38
CA PHE A 208 5.45 2.19 29.83
C PHE A 208 6.53 3.23 29.56
N ASN A 209 7.74 2.79 29.22
CA ASN A 209 8.87 3.66 28.88
C ASN A 209 8.99 3.85 27.34
N ILE A 210 8.13 3.22 26.55
CA ILE A 210 8.09 3.45 25.11
C ILE A 210 7.61 4.88 24.87
N ASN A 211 8.39 5.63 24.10
CA ASN A 211 8.00 6.96 23.68
C ASN A 211 6.79 6.87 22.75
N LEU A 212 5.75 7.63 23.06
CA LEU A 212 4.54 7.74 22.22
C LEU A 212 4.60 8.94 21.27
N ASP A 213 5.72 9.61 21.19
CA ASP A 213 6.00 10.67 20.22
C ASP A 213 7.44 10.50 19.69
N PRO A 214 7.64 9.92 18.50
CA PRO A 214 6.61 9.35 17.60
C PRO A 214 5.92 8.10 18.17
N LEU A 215 4.71 7.82 17.68
CA LEU A 215 3.97 6.60 18.03
C LEU A 215 4.77 5.33 17.70
N PRO A 216 4.56 4.21 18.44
CA PRO A 216 5.01 2.89 18.02
C PRO A 216 4.47 2.54 16.63
N LYS A 217 5.26 1.88 15.79
CA LYS A 217 4.96 1.62 14.37
C LYS A 217 3.70 0.80 14.12
N ILE A 218 3.39 -0.09 15.05
CA ILE A 218 2.19 -0.94 15.01
C ILE A 218 1.55 -0.95 16.39
N LEU A 219 0.34 -0.40 16.48
CA LEU A 219 -0.52 -0.44 17.66
C LEU A 219 -1.46 -1.64 17.55
N HIS A 220 -1.54 -2.47 18.60
CA HIS A 220 -2.36 -3.67 18.62
C HIS A 220 -3.29 -3.67 19.85
N TYR A 221 -4.60 -3.62 19.65
CA TYR A 221 -5.62 -3.54 20.70
C TYR A 221 -6.05 -4.93 21.14
N ILE A 222 -5.21 -5.61 21.95
CA ILE A 222 -5.31 -7.04 22.23
C ILE A 222 -6.41 -7.46 23.23
N SER A 223 -6.98 -6.53 24.00
CA SER A 223 -7.99 -6.87 25.01
C SER A 223 -9.41 -6.91 24.45
N GLY A 224 -10.36 -7.41 25.23
CA GLY A 224 -11.79 -7.33 24.93
C GLY A 224 -12.34 -5.89 24.98
N ASP A 225 -11.65 -4.95 25.64
CA ASP A 225 -11.96 -3.52 25.60
C ASP A 225 -11.39 -2.91 24.32
N LYS A 226 -12.12 -3.09 23.22
CA LYS A 226 -11.73 -2.61 21.90
C LYS A 226 -12.00 -1.13 21.71
N PRO A 227 -11.21 -0.39 20.90
CA PRO A 227 -11.39 1.05 20.68
C PRO A 227 -12.75 1.42 20.08
N TRP A 228 -13.41 0.50 19.40
CA TRP A 228 -14.76 0.68 18.83
C TRP A 228 -15.91 0.36 19.79
N ASN A 229 -15.63 -0.13 20.99
CA ASN A 229 -16.66 -0.36 22.00
C ASN A 229 -17.21 0.97 22.52
N THR A 230 -18.51 1.03 22.81
CA THR A 230 -19.20 2.25 23.24
C THR A 230 -18.57 2.86 24.48
N TYR A 231 -18.20 2.03 25.44
CA TYR A 231 -17.65 2.45 26.75
C TYR A 231 -16.18 2.10 26.92
N SER A 232 -15.42 2.00 25.83
CA SER A 232 -13.99 1.73 25.92
C SER A 232 -13.27 2.87 26.68
N SER A 233 -12.42 2.48 27.61
CA SER A 233 -11.50 3.37 28.33
C SER A 233 -10.03 3.15 27.93
N GLY A 234 -9.79 2.32 26.90
CA GLY A 234 -8.46 2.01 26.40
C GLY A 234 -7.70 3.25 25.93
N ARG A 235 -6.39 3.31 26.24
CA ARG A 235 -5.52 4.38 25.74
C ARG A 235 -5.32 4.27 24.22
N LEU A 236 -4.95 5.38 23.57
CA LEU A 236 -4.74 5.47 22.11
C LEU A 236 -5.95 5.05 21.28
N ARG A 237 -7.12 5.02 21.88
CA ARG A 237 -8.39 4.74 21.22
C ARG A 237 -8.68 5.72 20.09
N GLU A 238 -8.33 6.99 20.29
CA GLU A 238 -8.48 8.08 19.33
C GLU A 238 -7.71 7.83 18.03
N ILE A 239 -6.60 7.10 18.09
CA ILE A 239 -5.79 6.76 16.90
C ILE A 239 -6.56 5.79 16.00
N TRP A 240 -7.23 4.78 16.57
CA TRP A 240 -8.09 3.89 15.81
C TRP A 240 -9.22 4.65 15.12
N TRP A 241 -9.88 5.56 15.84
CA TRP A 241 -10.97 6.36 15.31
C TRP A 241 -10.50 7.35 14.24
N HIS A 242 -9.30 7.88 14.34
CA HIS A 242 -8.70 8.72 13.32
C HIS A 242 -8.67 7.99 11.96
N TYR A 243 -8.11 6.78 11.88
CA TYR A 243 -8.06 6.02 10.63
C TYR A 243 -9.44 5.50 10.21
N GLN A 244 -10.29 5.15 11.15
CA GLN A 244 -11.64 4.69 10.84
C GLN A 244 -12.47 5.78 10.16
N MET A 245 -12.34 7.03 10.60
CA MET A 245 -13.06 8.19 10.05
C MET A 245 -12.39 8.81 8.82
N MET A 246 -11.14 8.45 8.55
CA MET A 246 -10.38 8.95 7.41
C MET A 246 -11.04 8.54 6.09
N ASP A 247 -11.17 9.49 5.17
CA ASP A 247 -11.68 9.21 3.83
C ASP A 247 -10.61 8.60 2.92
N TRP A 248 -11.01 7.70 2.04
CA TRP A 248 -10.12 7.17 1.01
C TRP A 248 -9.57 8.24 0.07
N ALA A 249 -10.34 9.30 -0.16
CA ALA A 249 -9.88 10.45 -0.93
C ALA A 249 -8.65 11.13 -0.29
N GLU A 250 -8.59 11.20 1.04
CA GLU A 250 -7.43 11.74 1.77
C GLU A 250 -6.18 10.87 1.56
N ILE A 251 -6.33 9.54 1.63
CA ILE A 251 -5.25 8.59 1.38
C ILE A 251 -4.73 8.73 -0.06
N HIS A 252 -5.65 8.77 -1.03
CA HIS A 252 -5.29 8.97 -2.44
C HIS A 252 -4.59 10.29 -2.69
N HIS A 253 -5.09 11.38 -2.10
CA HIS A 253 -4.49 12.70 -2.24
C HIS A 253 -3.06 12.74 -1.69
N LYS A 254 -2.80 12.09 -0.55
CA LYS A 254 -1.45 11.94 -0.01
C LYS A 254 -0.51 11.31 -1.04
N TRP A 255 -0.85 10.13 -1.58
CA TRP A 255 0.01 9.43 -2.53
C TRP A 255 0.16 10.13 -3.88
N LEU A 256 -0.90 10.80 -4.35
CA LEU A 256 -0.81 11.63 -5.55
C LEU A 256 0.12 12.83 -5.34
N ASN A 257 0.10 13.45 -4.17
CA ASN A 257 0.99 14.55 -3.84
C ASN A 257 2.43 14.07 -3.62
N GLU A 258 2.65 12.94 -2.94
CA GLU A 258 4.01 12.36 -2.79
C GLU A 258 4.63 11.98 -4.13
N LYS A 259 3.83 11.47 -5.11
CA LYS A 259 4.29 11.29 -6.49
C LYS A 259 4.58 12.61 -7.20
N ARG A 260 3.88 13.71 -6.84
CA ARG A 260 4.14 15.05 -7.38
C ARG A 260 5.41 15.68 -6.79
N GLU A 261 5.76 15.30 -5.57
CA GLU A 261 6.96 15.77 -4.86
C GLU A 261 8.19 14.87 -5.09
N VAL A 262 8.21 14.04 -6.15
CA VAL A 262 9.48 13.42 -6.58
C VAL A 262 10.47 14.57 -6.81
N PRO A 263 11.58 14.62 -6.05
CA PRO A 263 12.49 15.74 -6.16
C PRO A 263 12.90 15.92 -7.63
N ALA A 264 12.86 17.14 -8.13
CA ALA A 264 13.33 17.48 -9.48
C ALA A 264 14.75 16.97 -9.76
N SER A 265 15.48 16.54 -8.71
CA SER A 265 16.80 15.93 -8.77
C SER A 265 16.85 14.49 -9.31
N VAL A 266 15.71 13.79 -9.44
CA VAL A 266 15.68 12.40 -9.96
C VAL A 266 15.59 12.41 -11.48
N TYR A 267 14.88 13.39 -12.06
CA TYR A 267 14.71 13.52 -13.50
C TYR A 267 15.49 14.73 -14.03
N LYS A 268 16.01 14.59 -15.23
CA LYS A 268 16.75 15.65 -15.93
C LYS A 268 15.86 16.81 -16.38
N GLY A 269 14.57 16.55 -16.52
CA GLY A 269 13.58 17.57 -16.90
C GLY A 269 12.15 17.07 -16.83
N LYS A 270 11.21 18.02 -16.84
CA LYS A 270 9.76 17.83 -16.76
C LYS A 270 9.13 18.08 -18.13
N LEU A 271 8.48 17.07 -18.69
CA LEU A 271 7.79 17.11 -19.97
C LEU A 271 6.28 17.19 -19.68
N LEU A 272 5.62 18.23 -20.16
CA LEU A 272 4.18 18.47 -19.94
C LEU A 272 3.37 18.15 -21.21
N ILE A 273 2.28 17.40 -21.06
CA ILE A 273 1.34 17.06 -22.12
C ILE A 273 -0.06 17.38 -21.64
N LEU A 274 -0.74 18.34 -22.28
CA LEU A 274 -2.17 18.53 -22.09
C LEU A 274 -2.95 17.68 -23.09
N THR A 275 -3.91 16.89 -22.61
CA THR A 275 -4.74 16.06 -23.49
C THR A 275 -6.22 16.15 -23.12
N ASN A 276 -7.07 16.15 -24.14
CA ASN A 276 -8.53 16.00 -24.06
C ASN A 276 -9.02 14.75 -24.80
N THR A 277 -8.11 13.87 -25.15
CA THR A 277 -8.36 12.61 -25.87
C THR A 277 -7.53 11.46 -25.28
N HIS A 278 -7.92 10.25 -25.60
CA HIS A 278 -7.17 9.04 -25.24
C HIS A 278 -5.98 8.76 -26.18
N LEU A 279 -5.85 9.54 -27.28
CA LEU A 279 -4.81 9.36 -28.30
C LEU A 279 -3.71 10.40 -28.11
N ILE A 280 -2.54 9.94 -27.71
CA ILE A 280 -1.30 10.71 -27.61
C ILE A 280 -0.28 10.04 -28.56
N GLU A 281 0.23 10.80 -29.52
CA GLU A 281 1.11 10.28 -30.58
C GLU A 281 2.43 9.80 -29.97
N GLN A 282 2.85 8.58 -30.33
CA GLN A 282 4.15 7.97 -29.95
C GLN A 282 4.50 7.99 -28.46
N ILE A 283 3.52 8.16 -27.57
CA ILE A 283 3.78 8.38 -26.12
C ILE A 283 4.56 7.23 -25.48
N GLU A 284 4.23 5.97 -25.77
CA GLU A 284 4.94 4.83 -25.17
C GLU A 284 6.40 4.73 -25.67
N SER A 285 6.66 5.13 -26.92
CA SER A 285 7.99 5.17 -27.49
C SER A 285 8.83 6.23 -26.79
N LEU A 286 8.28 7.45 -26.65
CA LEU A 286 8.96 8.56 -25.98
C LEU A 286 9.26 8.25 -24.49
N ILE A 287 8.33 7.65 -23.76
CA ILE A 287 8.51 7.26 -22.36
C ILE A 287 9.72 6.30 -22.20
N LYS A 288 9.83 5.33 -23.11
CA LYS A 288 10.93 4.34 -23.12
C LYS A 288 12.26 4.93 -23.53
N GLU A 289 12.25 5.88 -24.48
CA GLU A 289 13.44 6.58 -24.96
C GLU A 289 13.99 7.60 -23.94
N LEU A 290 13.12 8.17 -23.09
CA LEU A 290 13.44 9.23 -22.14
C LEU A 290 13.19 8.78 -20.69
N PRO A 291 13.82 7.70 -20.19
CA PRO A 291 13.59 7.18 -18.84
C PRO A 291 14.03 8.17 -17.75
N ASP A 292 14.95 9.09 -18.06
CA ASP A 292 15.49 10.10 -17.15
C ASP A 292 14.64 11.40 -17.11
N TYR A 293 13.50 11.45 -17.80
CA TYR A 293 12.59 12.61 -17.87
C TYR A 293 11.22 12.27 -17.29
N ALA A 294 10.63 13.22 -16.56
CA ALA A 294 9.31 13.09 -15.98
C ALA A 294 8.22 13.50 -16.99
N PHE A 295 7.31 12.59 -17.33
CA PHE A 295 6.16 12.85 -18.20
C PHE A 295 4.94 13.21 -17.36
N HIS A 296 4.53 14.46 -17.38
CA HIS A 296 3.30 14.96 -16.74
C HIS A 296 2.18 15.02 -17.77
N ILE A 297 1.25 14.07 -17.73
CA ILE A 297 0.09 14.00 -18.62
C ILE A 297 -1.12 14.57 -17.90
N VAL A 298 -1.67 15.67 -18.42
CA VAL A 298 -2.73 16.45 -17.78
C VAL A 298 -4.01 16.39 -18.58
N ALA A 299 -5.15 16.26 -17.90
CA ALA A 299 -6.48 16.33 -18.50
C ALA A 299 -7.47 17.09 -17.59
N PHE A 300 -8.42 17.82 -18.18
CA PHE A 300 -9.53 18.46 -17.45
C PHE A 300 -10.62 17.47 -17.03
N THR A 301 -10.63 16.27 -17.62
CA THR A 301 -11.60 15.22 -17.39
C THR A 301 -10.93 13.97 -16.79
N ASP A 302 -11.72 12.92 -16.55
CA ASP A 302 -11.18 11.59 -16.32
C ASP A 302 -10.35 11.12 -17.51
N MET A 303 -9.31 10.35 -17.22
CA MET A 303 -8.47 9.73 -18.25
C MET A 303 -9.01 8.36 -18.67
N ALA A 304 -8.87 8.04 -19.93
CA ALA A 304 -9.19 6.73 -20.47
C ALA A 304 -8.24 5.63 -19.96
N ASP A 305 -8.68 4.38 -19.98
CA ASP A 305 -7.94 3.26 -19.38
C ASP A 305 -6.58 2.98 -20.05
N ASN A 306 -6.42 3.28 -21.34
CA ASN A 306 -5.12 3.20 -22.00
C ASN A 306 -4.11 4.24 -21.46
N LEU A 307 -4.56 5.46 -21.13
CA LEU A 307 -3.70 6.47 -20.49
C LEU A 307 -3.39 6.08 -19.04
N LYS A 308 -4.37 5.56 -18.30
CA LYS A 308 -4.14 5.08 -16.93
C LYS A 308 -3.08 3.98 -16.86
N LYS A 309 -2.97 3.13 -17.88
CA LYS A 309 -1.93 2.10 -17.97
C LYS A 309 -0.51 2.68 -18.04
N LEU A 310 -0.35 3.90 -18.57
CA LEU A 310 0.96 4.55 -18.62
C LEU A 310 1.53 4.85 -17.23
N ALA A 311 0.69 4.90 -16.18
CA ALA A 311 1.15 5.02 -14.79
C ALA A 311 1.97 3.81 -14.30
N SER A 312 2.06 2.72 -15.08
CA SER A 312 2.98 1.61 -14.81
C SER A 312 4.44 1.94 -15.08
N PHE A 313 4.72 3.01 -15.81
CA PHE A 313 6.08 3.51 -16.01
C PHE A 313 6.46 4.47 -14.85
N ASP A 314 7.64 4.28 -14.26
CA ASP A 314 8.08 5.04 -13.08
C ASP A 314 8.20 6.54 -13.33
N ASN A 315 8.48 6.93 -14.59
CA ASN A 315 8.66 8.30 -15.02
C ASN A 315 7.37 8.96 -15.57
N VAL A 316 6.19 8.38 -15.37
CA VAL A 316 4.91 8.93 -15.83
C VAL A 316 4.03 9.36 -14.66
N PHE A 317 3.55 10.59 -14.72
CA PHE A 317 2.70 11.22 -13.72
C PHE A 317 1.38 11.68 -14.38
N LEU A 318 0.27 11.05 -14.00
CA LEU A 318 -1.05 11.36 -14.53
C LEU A 318 -1.77 12.37 -13.65
N HIS A 319 -2.32 13.42 -14.26
CA HIS A 319 -3.05 14.50 -13.61
C HIS A 319 -4.45 14.62 -14.20
N PRO A 320 -5.41 13.75 -13.83
CA PRO A 320 -6.81 13.89 -14.24
C PRO A 320 -7.51 15.01 -13.48
N LYS A 321 -8.56 15.60 -14.11
CA LYS A 321 -9.45 16.60 -13.48
C LYS A 321 -8.71 17.85 -12.97
N VAL A 322 -7.67 18.25 -13.65
CA VAL A 322 -6.92 19.46 -13.30
C VAL A 322 -7.75 20.70 -13.65
N ILE A 323 -7.79 21.67 -12.76
CA ILE A 323 -8.42 22.96 -12.99
C ILE A 323 -7.42 23.96 -13.58
N GLY A 324 -7.92 24.98 -14.31
CA GLY A 324 -7.12 25.85 -15.16
C GLY A 324 -5.89 26.44 -14.48
N TYR A 325 -6.02 27.08 -13.31
CA TYR A 325 -4.88 27.72 -12.63
C TYR A 325 -3.79 26.72 -12.16
N ILE A 326 -4.15 25.45 -11.86
CA ILE A 326 -3.14 24.43 -11.57
C ILE A 326 -2.35 24.07 -12.83
N LEU A 327 -3.03 24.02 -13.99
CA LEU A 327 -2.36 23.80 -15.27
C LEU A 327 -1.45 24.97 -15.63
N GLU A 328 -1.84 26.22 -15.34
CA GLU A 328 -1.00 27.41 -15.50
C GLU A 328 0.31 27.25 -14.71
N ASP A 329 0.23 26.87 -13.43
CA ASP A 329 1.40 26.61 -12.59
C ASP A 329 2.28 25.48 -13.17
N MET A 330 1.66 24.40 -13.68
CA MET A 330 2.39 23.30 -14.30
C MET A 330 3.08 23.71 -15.60
N ILE A 331 2.51 24.60 -16.40
CA ILE A 331 3.12 25.16 -17.60
C ILE A 331 4.35 26.00 -17.22
N LEU A 332 4.24 26.83 -16.18
CA LEU A 332 5.36 27.63 -15.69
C LEU A 332 6.53 26.77 -15.18
N ASP A 333 6.21 25.61 -14.58
CA ASP A 333 7.20 24.69 -13.97
C ASP A 333 7.77 23.64 -14.93
N CYS A 334 7.19 23.43 -16.12
CA CYS A 334 7.71 22.46 -17.09
C CYS A 334 8.96 22.98 -17.82
N ASP A 335 9.83 22.06 -18.23
CA ASP A 335 11.01 22.36 -19.05
C ASP A 335 10.66 22.32 -20.54
N VAL A 336 9.79 21.40 -20.96
CA VAL A 336 9.37 21.25 -22.36
C VAL A 336 7.87 20.92 -22.40
N TYR A 337 7.14 21.58 -23.27
CA TYR A 337 5.76 21.26 -23.60
C TYR A 337 5.69 20.35 -24.82
N LEU A 338 5.06 19.18 -24.68
CA LEU A 338 4.87 18.23 -25.77
C LEU A 338 3.45 18.36 -26.32
N ASP A 339 3.30 19.01 -27.48
CA ASP A 339 2.02 19.16 -28.19
C ASP A 339 1.74 17.94 -29.08
N ILE A 340 1.57 16.77 -28.45
CA ILE A 340 1.49 15.46 -29.10
C ILE A 340 0.13 14.73 -28.94
N ASN A 341 -0.93 15.44 -28.49
CA ASN A 341 -2.27 14.87 -28.40
C ASN A 341 -3.05 15.06 -29.72
N HIS A 342 -3.89 14.07 -30.08
CA HIS A 342 -4.75 14.10 -31.28
C HIS A 342 -6.03 14.92 -31.13
N GLY A 343 -6.32 15.43 -29.94
CA GLY A 343 -7.51 16.24 -29.68
C GLY A 343 -7.39 17.68 -30.13
N SER A 344 -8.44 18.46 -29.88
CA SER A 344 -8.41 19.89 -30.08
C SER A 344 -7.36 20.53 -29.18
N LYS A 345 -6.63 21.50 -29.72
CA LYS A 345 -5.68 22.29 -28.96
C LYS A 345 -6.44 23.44 -28.28
N ASP A 346 -6.16 23.70 -27.03
CA ASP A 346 -6.71 24.86 -26.33
C ASP A 346 -5.80 26.07 -26.59
N PRO A 347 -6.28 27.11 -27.31
CA PRO A 347 -5.46 28.25 -27.69
C PRO A 347 -4.91 29.00 -26.47
N TYR A 348 -5.70 29.13 -25.41
CA TYR A 348 -5.29 29.85 -24.21
C TYR A 348 -4.03 29.28 -23.56
N PHE A 349 -4.00 27.95 -23.39
CA PHE A 349 -2.84 27.32 -22.77
C PHE A 349 -1.64 27.22 -23.70
N LEU A 350 -1.87 27.12 -25.00
CA LEU A 350 -0.79 27.16 -25.97
C LEU A 350 -0.17 28.58 -26.05
N ASP A 351 -0.99 29.60 -26.01
CA ASP A 351 -0.52 31.01 -25.93
C ASP A 351 0.29 31.23 -24.64
N LEU A 352 -0.17 30.71 -23.51
CA LEU A 352 0.54 30.79 -22.22
C LEU A 352 1.92 30.10 -22.27
N VAL A 353 2.01 28.93 -22.89
CA VAL A 353 3.29 28.21 -23.13
C VAL A 353 4.24 29.09 -23.96
N MET A 354 3.73 29.70 -25.01
CA MET A 354 4.49 30.58 -25.92
C MET A 354 4.95 31.86 -25.24
N GLU A 355 4.06 32.55 -24.49
CA GLU A 355 4.36 33.75 -23.73
C GLU A 355 5.43 33.56 -22.67
N ASN A 356 5.55 32.35 -22.14
CA ASN A 356 6.57 31.95 -21.15
C ASN A 356 7.83 31.33 -21.77
N GLU A 357 7.99 31.48 -23.10
CA GLU A 357 9.16 31.05 -23.87
C GLU A 357 9.53 29.57 -23.65
N LYS A 358 8.55 28.71 -23.35
CA LYS A 358 8.78 27.27 -23.13
C LYS A 358 9.02 26.58 -24.48
N PRO A 359 10.03 25.71 -24.59
CA PRO A 359 10.18 24.86 -25.78
C PRO A 359 8.93 24.01 -26.04
N VAL A 360 8.45 24.03 -27.29
CA VAL A 360 7.28 23.26 -27.71
C VAL A 360 7.68 22.29 -28.81
N LEU A 361 7.48 20.99 -28.56
CA LEU A 361 7.80 19.94 -29.51
C LEU A 361 6.53 19.21 -29.95
N SER A 362 6.39 18.93 -31.24
CA SER A 362 5.22 18.24 -31.79
C SER A 362 5.61 17.29 -32.94
N PHE A 363 4.65 16.49 -33.36
CA PHE A 363 4.79 15.66 -34.56
C PHE A 363 4.06 16.30 -35.77
N ASP A 364 4.56 15.99 -36.98
CA ASP A 364 4.09 16.55 -38.26
C ASP A 364 2.61 16.27 -38.55
N ASN A 365 2.08 15.17 -38.03
CA ASN A 365 0.67 14.76 -38.24
C ASN A 365 -0.32 15.41 -37.27
N ILE A 366 0.14 16.14 -36.24
CA ILE A 366 -0.73 16.68 -35.16
C ILE A 366 -0.36 18.07 -34.66
N ALA A 367 0.70 18.68 -35.18
CA ALA A 367 1.13 20.02 -34.78
C ALA A 367 -0.03 21.05 -34.91
N ALA A 368 -0.14 21.96 -33.94
CA ALA A 368 -1.15 23.02 -33.97
C ALA A 368 -1.00 23.93 -35.21
N PRO A 369 -2.09 24.50 -35.75
CA PRO A 369 -2.01 25.50 -36.81
C PRO A 369 -1.13 26.71 -36.38
N ASN A 370 -0.28 27.18 -37.28
CA ASN A 370 0.65 28.31 -37.04
C ASN A 370 1.78 28.01 -36.04
N PHE A 371 2.01 26.76 -35.69
CA PHE A 371 3.09 26.32 -34.81
C PHE A 371 4.47 26.80 -35.28
N GLU A 372 4.69 26.87 -36.58
CA GLU A 372 5.90 27.36 -37.26
C GLU A 372 6.21 28.86 -37.01
N ASN A 373 5.26 29.63 -36.52
CA ASN A 373 5.43 31.05 -36.21
C ASN A 373 6.04 31.30 -34.82
N TYR A 374 6.18 30.24 -34.02
CA TYR A 374 6.76 30.29 -32.69
C TYR A 374 8.24 29.93 -32.71
N SER A 375 9.10 30.82 -32.23
CA SER A 375 10.57 30.68 -32.37
C SER A 375 11.17 29.48 -31.58
N HIS A 376 10.47 29.01 -30.55
CA HIS A 376 10.90 27.86 -29.71
C HIS A 376 10.13 26.57 -30.03
N SER A 377 9.48 26.48 -31.16
CA SER A 377 8.77 25.30 -31.61
C SER A 377 9.61 24.46 -32.59
N GLN A 378 9.47 23.14 -32.49
CA GLN A 378 10.05 22.19 -33.42
C GLN A 378 9.05 21.09 -33.75
N VAL A 379 9.00 20.69 -35.03
CA VAL A 379 8.12 19.64 -35.53
C VAL A 379 8.98 18.48 -36.04
N PHE A 380 8.63 17.28 -35.64
CA PHE A 380 9.35 16.05 -35.99
C PHE A 380 8.44 15.08 -36.77
N SER A 381 9.03 14.15 -37.48
CA SER A 381 8.26 13.11 -38.14
C SER A 381 7.68 12.12 -37.11
N CYS A 382 6.39 11.84 -37.21
CA CYS A 382 5.72 10.86 -36.34
C CYS A 382 6.25 9.43 -36.57
N HIS A 383 6.98 9.17 -37.65
CA HIS A 383 7.63 7.90 -37.96
C HIS A 383 9.03 7.76 -37.34
N GLN A 384 9.57 8.82 -36.74
CA GLN A 384 10.92 8.88 -36.14
C GLN A 384 10.86 9.57 -34.76
N PRO A 385 10.18 8.96 -33.78
CA PRO A 385 10.02 9.56 -32.42
C PRO A 385 11.36 9.77 -31.70
N GLU A 386 12.40 9.03 -32.06
CA GLU A 386 13.77 9.18 -31.56
C GLU A 386 14.39 10.55 -31.85
N ASP A 387 13.98 11.20 -32.93
CA ASP A 387 14.46 12.56 -33.25
C ASP A 387 13.90 13.59 -32.25
N LEU A 388 12.60 13.48 -31.90
CA LEU A 388 12.00 14.31 -30.86
C LEU A 388 12.64 14.04 -29.48
N ALA A 389 12.88 12.77 -29.16
CA ALA A 389 13.56 12.42 -27.92
C ALA A 389 14.99 13.01 -27.84
N THR A 390 15.69 13.03 -28.97
CA THR A 390 17.02 13.64 -29.08
C THR A 390 16.97 15.15 -28.85
N ALA A 391 15.97 15.83 -29.44
CA ALA A 391 15.76 17.25 -29.22
C ALA A 391 15.49 17.58 -27.74
N VAL A 392 14.68 16.77 -27.03
CA VAL A 392 14.45 16.93 -25.58
C VAL A 392 15.77 16.86 -24.79
N ARG A 393 16.66 15.92 -25.13
CA ARG A 393 17.97 15.81 -24.46
C ARG A 393 18.83 17.05 -24.66
N LEU A 394 18.84 17.59 -25.89
CA LEU A 394 19.64 18.78 -26.23
C LEU A 394 19.15 20.08 -25.60
N LEU A 395 17.87 20.19 -25.27
CA LEU A 395 17.30 21.35 -24.60
C LEU A 395 17.68 21.44 -23.10
N ASN A 396 18.13 20.33 -22.51
CA ASN A 396 18.47 20.25 -21.09
C ASN A 396 19.98 20.01 -20.82
N GLU A 397 20.81 20.06 -21.86
CA GLU A 397 22.27 20.16 -21.77
C GLU A 397 22.75 21.61 -21.75
#